data_e7bae37195526bfa170c99dca52acbfb
#
_entry.id   e7bae37195526bfa170c99dca52acbfb
#
_cell.length_a   1.000
_cell.length_b   1.000
_cell.length_c   1.000
_cell.angle_alpha   90.00
_cell.angle_beta   90.00
_cell.angle_gamma   90.00
#
_symmetry.space_group_name_H-M   'P 1'
#
loop_
_entity.id
_entity.type
_entity.pdbx_description
1 polymer ?
#
loop_
_entity_poly.entity_id
_entity_poly.type
_entity_poly.pdbx_seq_one_letter_code
_entity_poly.pdbx_strand_id
1 'polypeptide(L)'
;MAKAVYVGVGSKARKMKKAYIGIGGKARKVKKMYIGVGGKARLCYSAELERYGIAAALSAARDSMRAATVGKYALFAGGYSRSVFGYSTSSSVNAYNTSLTKSTPTELSCKRCGHAAASVGGYALFAGGASSYNIFGYDNIVSSVDAYDASLTRSAAHIIGATAAIGGAAVGNYALFAGGTFYEQINEDNVTSYVLAYDSSLTFTTAPWLSVARANVKGASVGNYALFAGGQTGAFCTTVDAYNASLTRTTATALSSVANNSAAATVGNHAIFVGNTASADIYDASLTKTSAAILSTARTGLAATTVGDYAIFSGGGVADFCDASLTRSSIGTSMTGYDMGAATIGDYALFAGGHSGDTNYDSVEVYTA
;
A
#
# COMPACT_ATOMS: atom_id res chain seq x y z
N MET A 1 7.64 -1.94 -25.11
CA MET A 1 7.53 -0.47 -25.30
C MET A 1 6.14 -0.16 -25.82
N ALA A 2 5.33 0.59 -25.07
CA ALA A 2 4.07 1.12 -25.57
C ALA A 2 4.40 2.12 -26.69
N LYS A 3 3.94 1.84 -27.89
CA LYS A 3 4.15 2.73 -29.03
C LYS A 3 3.20 3.92 -28.89
N ALA A 4 3.73 5.13 -28.98
CA ALA A 4 2.91 6.34 -28.95
C ALA A 4 2.04 6.43 -30.23
N VAL A 5 0.77 6.80 -30.05
CA VAL A 5 -0.13 7.14 -31.17
C VAL A 5 0.04 8.63 -31.47
N TYR A 6 0.18 8.94 -32.76
CA TYR A 6 0.28 10.30 -33.24
C TYR A 6 -0.97 10.66 -34.06
N VAL A 7 -1.47 11.85 -33.83
CA VAL A 7 -2.61 12.41 -34.58
C VAL A 7 -2.08 13.56 -35.44
N GLY A 8 -2.46 13.54 -36.70
CA GLY A 8 -2.16 14.65 -37.62
C GLY A 8 -2.99 15.89 -37.24
N VAL A 9 -2.34 16.97 -36.91
CA VAL A 9 -2.99 18.29 -36.68
C VAL A 9 -2.29 19.30 -37.56
N GLY A 10 -2.94 19.74 -38.63
CA GLY A 10 -2.29 20.49 -39.70
C GLY A 10 -1.23 19.63 -40.41
N SER A 11 -0.09 20.17 -40.70
CA SER A 11 1.06 19.46 -41.33
C SER A 11 1.97 18.74 -40.32
N LYS A 12 1.60 18.63 -39.04
CA LYS A 12 2.44 18.06 -37.95
C LYS A 12 1.81 16.87 -37.31
N ALA A 13 2.58 15.78 -37.07
CA ALA A 13 2.20 14.66 -36.24
C ALA A 13 2.40 15.04 -34.76
N ARG A 14 1.35 14.95 -33.95
CA ARG A 14 1.39 15.21 -32.49
C ARG A 14 1.11 13.93 -31.73
N LYS A 15 1.94 13.65 -30.70
CA LYS A 15 1.72 12.53 -29.79
C LYS A 15 0.38 12.71 -29.07
N MET A 16 -0.48 11.69 -29.13
CA MET A 16 -1.74 11.67 -28.40
C MET A 16 -1.44 11.47 -26.90
N LYS A 17 -1.82 12.43 -26.07
CA LYS A 17 -1.68 12.35 -24.60
C LYS A 17 -2.94 11.81 -23.93
N LYS A 18 -4.11 12.16 -24.46
CA LYS A 18 -5.41 11.73 -23.93
C LYS A 18 -6.34 11.38 -25.08
N ALA A 19 -7.12 10.33 -24.91
CA ALA A 19 -8.19 9.92 -25.82
C ALA A 19 -9.50 9.80 -25.06
N TYR A 20 -10.60 10.21 -25.67
CA TYR A 20 -11.93 10.10 -25.10
C TYR A 20 -12.87 9.45 -26.11
N ILE A 21 -13.82 8.66 -25.61
CA ILE A 21 -14.90 8.08 -26.40
C ILE A 21 -16.26 8.53 -25.82
N GLY A 22 -17.18 8.91 -26.68
CA GLY A 22 -18.54 9.25 -26.28
C GLY A 22 -19.37 7.97 -26.07
N ILE A 23 -19.87 7.77 -24.84
CA ILE A 23 -20.76 6.65 -24.52
C ILE A 23 -21.93 7.20 -23.70
N GLY A 24 -23.17 7.05 -24.23
CA GLY A 24 -24.38 7.52 -23.56
C GLY A 24 -24.38 9.04 -23.30
N GLY A 25 -23.90 9.83 -24.25
CA GLY A 25 -23.84 11.29 -24.14
C GLY A 25 -22.73 11.83 -23.22
N LYS A 26 -21.86 10.96 -22.68
CA LYS A 26 -20.73 11.35 -21.81
C LYS A 26 -19.39 11.00 -22.46
N ALA A 27 -18.43 11.93 -22.39
CA ALA A 27 -17.04 11.65 -22.79
C ALA A 27 -16.37 10.78 -21.72
N ARG A 28 -15.88 9.60 -22.12
CA ARG A 28 -15.12 8.69 -21.24
C ARG A 28 -13.67 8.62 -21.71
N LYS A 29 -12.72 8.73 -20.76
CA LYS A 29 -11.28 8.59 -21.05
C LYS A 29 -11.00 7.18 -21.55
N VAL A 30 -10.27 7.08 -22.68
CA VAL A 30 -9.80 5.80 -23.21
C VAL A 30 -8.51 5.45 -22.49
N LYS A 31 -8.49 4.34 -21.77
CA LYS A 31 -7.29 3.89 -21.03
C LYS A 31 -6.30 3.17 -21.94
N LYS A 32 -6.78 2.30 -22.84
CA LYS A 32 -5.97 1.54 -23.79
C LYS A 32 -6.63 1.48 -25.14
N MET A 33 -5.82 1.57 -26.21
CA MET A 33 -6.27 1.26 -27.56
C MET A 33 -5.39 0.16 -28.17
N TYR A 34 -6.01 -0.72 -28.92
CA TYR A 34 -5.35 -1.81 -29.61
C TYR A 34 -5.62 -1.70 -31.10
N ILE A 35 -4.63 -2.08 -31.92
CA ILE A 35 -4.79 -2.26 -33.37
C ILE A 35 -4.60 -3.72 -33.73
N GLY A 36 -5.36 -4.21 -34.68
CA GLY A 36 -5.18 -5.53 -35.25
C GLY A 36 -3.98 -5.53 -36.24
N VAL A 37 -2.99 -6.38 -35.98
CA VAL A 37 -1.85 -6.56 -36.89
C VAL A 37 -1.57 -8.06 -36.99
N GLY A 38 -1.75 -8.61 -38.18
CA GLY A 38 -1.52 -10.06 -38.45
C GLY A 38 -2.41 -10.96 -37.59
N GLY A 39 -3.70 -10.62 -37.43
CA GLY A 39 -4.66 -11.39 -36.63
C GLY A 39 -4.49 -11.27 -35.10
N LYS A 40 -3.59 -10.43 -34.62
CA LYS A 40 -3.34 -10.22 -33.21
C LYS A 40 -3.64 -8.77 -32.80
N ALA A 41 -4.31 -8.58 -31.66
CA ALA A 41 -4.47 -7.25 -31.06
C ALA A 41 -3.13 -6.76 -30.48
N ARG A 42 -2.67 -5.59 -30.92
CA ARG A 42 -1.44 -4.96 -30.41
C ARG A 42 -1.78 -3.64 -29.75
N LEU A 43 -1.29 -3.44 -28.52
CA LEU A 43 -1.45 -2.19 -27.79
C LEU A 43 -0.77 -1.05 -28.57
N CYS A 44 -1.52 0.00 -28.88
CA CYS A 44 -1.01 1.19 -29.58
C CYS A 44 -1.09 2.47 -28.73
N TYR A 45 -1.96 2.51 -27.72
CA TYR A 45 -2.11 3.64 -26.79
C TYR A 45 -2.36 3.10 -25.38
N SER A 46 -1.68 3.70 -24.40
CA SER A 46 -1.97 3.58 -22.97
C SER A 46 -2.02 4.98 -22.39
N ALA A 47 -3.02 5.28 -21.58
CA ALA A 47 -3.08 6.53 -20.83
C ALA A 47 -1.87 6.62 -19.90
N GLU A 48 -1.24 7.79 -19.81
CA GLU A 48 -0.18 8.04 -18.85
C GLU A 48 -0.80 8.31 -17.46
N LEU A 49 -0.08 7.93 -16.39
CA LEU A 49 -0.45 8.29 -15.04
C LEU A 49 -0.43 9.82 -14.91
N GLU A 50 -1.46 10.39 -14.29
CA GLU A 50 -1.53 11.82 -14.05
C GLU A 50 -2.01 12.11 -12.62
N ARG A 51 -1.60 13.26 -12.09
CA ARG A 51 -2.19 13.80 -10.88
C ARG A 51 -3.60 14.28 -11.19
N TYR A 52 -4.61 13.67 -10.56
CA TYR A 52 -6.03 14.03 -10.75
C TYR A 52 -6.38 15.30 -9.99
N GLY A 53 -5.84 15.46 -8.77
CA GLY A 53 -6.09 16.59 -7.89
C GLY A 53 -6.10 16.20 -6.41
N ILE A 54 -6.96 16.88 -5.66
CA ILE A 54 -7.12 16.69 -4.21
C ILE A 54 -8.55 16.26 -3.94
N ALA A 55 -8.75 15.22 -3.14
CA ALA A 55 -10.07 14.82 -2.61
C ALA A 55 -10.37 15.57 -1.30
N ALA A 56 -11.58 15.38 -0.75
CA ALA A 56 -11.95 15.93 0.55
C ALA A 56 -10.93 15.49 1.63
N ALA A 57 -10.49 16.42 2.46
CA ALA A 57 -9.52 16.17 3.50
C ALA A 57 -9.97 15.10 4.51
N LEU A 58 -9.03 14.45 5.19
CA LEU A 58 -9.31 13.58 6.33
C LEU A 58 -10.08 14.34 7.42
N SER A 59 -10.74 13.63 8.32
CA SER A 59 -11.44 14.24 9.47
C SER A 59 -10.50 14.90 10.48
N ALA A 60 -9.22 14.49 10.50
CA ALA A 60 -8.16 15.10 11.30
C ALA A 60 -6.80 14.83 10.65
N ALA A 61 -5.87 15.77 10.81
CA ALA A 61 -4.49 15.64 10.36
C ALA A 61 -3.76 14.54 11.16
N ARG A 62 -3.16 13.57 10.47
CA ARG A 62 -2.44 12.45 11.09
C ARG A 62 -1.55 11.71 10.10
N ASP A 63 -0.60 10.97 10.62
CA ASP A 63 0.30 10.09 9.87
C ASP A 63 0.18 8.62 10.32
N SER A 64 0.98 7.74 9.72
CA SER A 64 1.10 6.32 10.09
C SER A 64 -0.23 5.57 10.10
N MET A 65 -1.21 6.05 9.34
CA MET A 65 -2.45 5.34 9.07
C MET A 65 -2.17 4.09 8.25
N ARG A 66 -3.09 3.14 8.33
CA ARG A 66 -3.13 2.03 7.37
C ARG A 66 -4.37 2.14 6.50
N ALA A 67 -4.23 1.62 5.29
CA ALA A 67 -5.33 1.69 4.34
C ALA A 67 -5.60 0.32 3.71
N ALA A 68 -6.87 0.04 3.48
CA ALA A 68 -7.34 -1.16 2.79
C ALA A 68 -8.57 -0.82 1.96
N THR A 69 -8.89 -1.68 1.00
CA THR A 69 -10.01 -1.48 0.09
C THR A 69 -11.08 -2.54 0.33
N VAL A 70 -12.35 -2.14 0.34
CA VAL A 70 -13.48 -3.06 0.37
C VAL A 70 -14.59 -2.57 -0.57
N GLY A 71 -15.05 -3.44 -1.44
CA GLY A 71 -16.08 -3.10 -2.44
C GLY A 71 -15.71 -1.86 -3.24
N LYS A 72 -16.48 -0.80 -3.10
CA LYS A 72 -16.27 0.50 -3.78
C LYS A 72 -15.61 1.56 -2.88
N TYR A 73 -14.97 1.17 -1.78
CA TYR A 73 -14.38 2.09 -0.82
C TYR A 73 -12.90 1.81 -0.57
N ALA A 74 -12.11 2.89 -0.50
CA ALA A 74 -10.78 2.91 0.10
C ALA A 74 -10.92 3.48 1.53
N LEU A 75 -10.48 2.74 2.54
CA LEU A 75 -10.55 3.10 3.95
C LEU A 75 -9.16 3.48 4.45
N PHE A 76 -9.09 4.59 5.19
CA PHE A 76 -7.90 5.09 5.88
C PHE A 76 -8.21 5.12 7.37
N ALA A 77 -7.53 4.31 8.17
CA ALA A 77 -7.86 4.07 9.56
C ALA A 77 -6.68 4.25 10.51
N GLY A 78 -6.97 4.69 11.74
CA GLY A 78 -5.99 4.84 12.80
C GLY A 78 -4.93 5.91 12.51
N GLY A 79 -3.69 5.65 12.96
CA GLY A 79 -2.58 6.56 12.88
C GLY A 79 -2.44 7.41 14.14
N TYR A 80 -1.59 8.42 14.11
CA TYR A 80 -1.43 9.37 15.20
C TYR A 80 -1.16 10.79 14.68
N SER A 81 -1.43 11.77 15.54
CA SER A 81 -1.01 13.17 15.35
C SER A 81 0.15 13.49 16.27
N ARG A 82 1.04 14.35 15.81
CA ARG A 82 2.19 14.89 16.53
C ARG A 82 1.86 16.24 17.10
N SER A 83 2.36 16.56 18.27
CA SER A 83 2.31 17.87 18.86
C SER A 83 3.55 18.09 19.73
N VAL A 84 3.77 19.31 20.13
CA VAL A 84 4.85 19.67 21.10
C VAL A 84 4.70 18.98 22.46
N PHE A 85 3.51 18.45 22.76
CA PHE A 85 3.21 17.70 23.99
C PHE A 85 3.28 16.18 23.82
N GLY A 86 3.65 15.67 22.64
CA GLY A 86 3.75 14.24 22.35
C GLY A 86 2.84 13.78 21.21
N TYR A 87 2.48 12.51 21.26
CA TYR A 87 1.72 11.83 20.20
C TYR A 87 0.32 11.48 20.68
N SER A 88 -0.68 11.65 19.80
CA SER A 88 -2.07 11.26 20.06
C SER A 88 -2.54 10.27 18.99
N THR A 89 -2.79 9.03 19.39
CA THR A 89 -3.30 7.98 18.50
C THR A 89 -4.78 8.16 18.19
N SER A 90 -5.22 7.69 17.03
CA SER A 90 -6.57 7.87 16.51
C SER A 90 -7.30 6.53 16.31
N SER A 91 -8.63 6.53 16.48
CA SER A 91 -9.56 5.47 16.05
C SER A 91 -10.30 5.82 14.77
N SER A 92 -10.14 7.03 14.25
CA SER A 92 -10.92 7.55 13.11
C SER A 92 -10.73 6.73 11.86
N VAL A 93 -11.83 6.54 11.12
CA VAL A 93 -11.87 5.90 9.80
C VAL A 93 -12.46 6.88 8.79
N ASN A 94 -11.74 7.12 7.71
CA ASN A 94 -12.23 7.87 6.57
C ASN A 94 -12.34 6.93 5.35
N ALA A 95 -13.49 6.91 4.70
CA ALA A 95 -13.74 6.11 3.52
C ALA A 95 -14.00 7.00 2.31
N TYR A 96 -13.37 6.66 1.18
CA TYR A 96 -13.58 7.35 -0.11
C TYR A 96 -14.12 6.36 -1.12
N ASN A 97 -15.20 6.72 -1.77
CA ASN A 97 -15.80 5.88 -2.81
C ASN A 97 -15.22 6.18 -4.21
N THR A 98 -15.65 5.44 -5.22
CA THR A 98 -15.23 5.59 -6.62
C THR A 98 -15.59 6.96 -7.26
N SER A 99 -16.40 7.79 -6.60
CA SER A 99 -16.67 9.18 -6.98
C SER A 99 -15.86 10.17 -6.14
N LEU A 100 -14.89 9.69 -5.34
CA LEU A 100 -14.07 10.46 -4.40
C LEU A 100 -14.88 11.18 -3.31
N THR A 101 -16.12 10.74 -3.07
CA THR A 101 -16.94 11.24 -1.96
C THR A 101 -16.47 10.61 -0.66
N LYS A 102 -16.17 11.46 0.34
CA LYS A 102 -15.77 11.04 1.68
C LYS A 102 -16.96 10.68 2.55
N SER A 103 -16.83 9.64 3.34
CA SER A 103 -17.68 9.31 4.48
C SER A 103 -16.82 8.92 5.69
N THR A 104 -17.43 8.98 6.87
CA THR A 104 -16.78 8.61 8.14
C THR A 104 -17.56 7.45 8.75
N PRO A 105 -17.17 6.19 8.45
CA PRO A 105 -17.79 5.01 9.06
C PRO A 105 -17.58 4.97 10.57
N THR A 106 -18.20 3.99 11.23
CA THR A 106 -17.89 3.67 12.64
C THR A 106 -16.38 3.56 12.84
N GLU A 107 -15.86 4.17 13.87
CA GLU A 107 -14.44 4.16 14.20
C GLU A 107 -13.92 2.75 14.51
N LEU A 108 -12.59 2.55 14.50
CA LEU A 108 -11.95 1.34 15.02
C LEU A 108 -12.39 1.08 16.48
N SER A 109 -12.37 -0.18 16.91
CA SER A 109 -12.73 -0.58 18.28
C SER A 109 -11.88 0.09 19.37
N CYS A 110 -10.66 0.49 19.03
CA CYS A 110 -9.81 1.32 19.84
C CYS A 110 -8.90 2.18 18.96
N LYS A 111 -8.40 3.28 19.51
CA LYS A 111 -7.36 4.09 18.87
C LYS A 111 -6.10 3.26 18.68
N ARG A 112 -5.39 3.40 17.54
CA ARG A 112 -4.19 2.62 17.26
C ARG A 112 -3.29 3.22 16.17
N CYS A 113 -1.99 2.98 16.30
CA CYS A 113 -0.98 3.17 15.27
C CYS A 113 -0.11 1.91 15.14
N GLY A 114 0.75 1.82 14.12
CA GLY A 114 1.60 0.65 13.91
C GLY A 114 0.84 -0.67 13.65
N HIS A 115 -0.47 -0.59 13.40
CA HIS A 115 -1.28 -1.73 12.99
C HIS A 115 -1.02 -2.10 11.52
N ALA A 116 -1.52 -3.25 11.07
CA ALA A 116 -1.51 -3.64 9.67
C ALA A 116 -2.91 -3.54 9.05
N ALA A 117 -2.96 -3.47 7.72
CA ALA A 117 -4.20 -3.59 6.98
C ALA A 117 -4.03 -4.53 5.79
N ALA A 118 -5.09 -5.29 5.50
CA ALA A 118 -5.18 -6.15 4.33
C ALA A 118 -6.65 -6.33 3.93
N SER A 119 -6.90 -6.68 2.67
CA SER A 119 -8.24 -6.96 2.15
C SER A 119 -8.38 -8.44 1.84
N VAL A 120 -9.54 -9.03 2.15
CA VAL A 120 -9.88 -10.40 1.77
C VAL A 120 -11.38 -10.53 1.51
N GLY A 121 -11.73 -11.14 0.40
CA GLY A 121 -13.14 -11.32 0.04
C GLY A 121 -13.90 -9.99 0.04
N GLY A 122 -14.93 -9.91 0.88
CA GLY A 122 -15.75 -8.73 1.07
C GLY A 122 -15.34 -7.83 2.24
N TYR A 123 -14.09 -7.93 2.76
CA TYR A 123 -13.67 -7.23 3.97
C TYR A 123 -12.34 -6.47 3.80
N ALA A 124 -12.27 -5.30 4.45
CA ALA A 124 -11.03 -4.61 4.79
C ALA A 124 -10.74 -4.85 6.29
N LEU A 125 -9.58 -5.42 6.61
CA LEU A 125 -9.18 -5.76 7.98
C LEU A 125 -8.09 -4.81 8.46
N PHE A 126 -8.19 -4.42 9.75
CA PHE A 126 -7.19 -3.62 10.47
C PHE A 126 -6.82 -4.37 11.75
N ALA A 127 -5.57 -4.82 11.84
CA ALA A 127 -5.14 -5.79 12.84
C ALA A 127 -4.01 -5.26 13.74
N GLY A 128 -4.13 -5.45 15.05
CA GLY A 128 -3.11 -5.13 16.05
C GLY A 128 -2.82 -3.64 16.17
N GLY A 129 -1.56 -3.30 16.45
CA GLY A 129 -1.09 -1.95 16.67
C GLY A 129 -0.92 -1.60 18.15
N ALA A 130 -0.76 -0.32 18.45
CA ALA A 130 -0.64 0.21 19.80
C ALA A 130 -1.59 1.37 20.02
N SER A 131 -2.24 1.43 21.18
CA SER A 131 -3.20 2.49 21.49
C SER A 131 -2.53 3.77 22.00
N SER A 132 -1.25 3.75 22.29
CA SER A 132 -0.40 4.93 22.52
C SER A 132 0.96 4.78 21.82
N TYR A 133 1.61 5.90 21.60
CA TYR A 133 2.94 6.00 21.06
C TYR A 133 3.68 7.12 21.80
N ASN A 134 4.92 6.86 22.21
CA ASN A 134 5.74 7.79 22.94
C ASN A 134 7.17 7.84 22.38
N ILE A 135 8.08 8.55 23.02
CA ILE A 135 9.48 8.69 22.58
C ILE A 135 10.27 7.36 22.62
N PHE A 136 9.76 6.36 23.34
CA PHE A 136 10.37 5.03 23.44
C PHE A 136 9.79 4.05 22.43
N GLY A 137 8.62 4.35 21.83
CA GLY A 137 8.00 3.50 20.81
C GLY A 137 6.51 3.25 21.03
N TYR A 138 6.09 2.03 20.69
CA TYR A 138 4.69 1.59 20.82
C TYR A 138 4.37 1.22 22.25
N ASP A 139 3.27 1.74 22.77
CA ASP A 139 2.80 1.46 24.13
C ASP A 139 1.34 1.00 24.11
N ASN A 140 0.94 0.21 25.12
CA ASN A 140 -0.39 -0.38 25.20
C ASN A 140 -0.78 -1.14 23.92
N ILE A 141 -0.02 -2.20 23.63
CA ILE A 141 -0.17 -3.03 22.42
C ILE A 141 -1.55 -3.68 22.35
N VAL A 142 -2.14 -3.67 21.17
CA VAL A 142 -3.53 -4.02 20.89
C VAL A 142 -3.61 -5.37 20.19
N SER A 143 -4.58 -6.22 20.61
CA SER A 143 -4.84 -7.54 20.03
C SER A 143 -6.06 -7.56 19.07
N SER A 144 -6.89 -6.53 19.06
CA SER A 144 -8.14 -6.54 18.30
C SER A 144 -7.92 -6.44 16.79
N VAL A 145 -8.85 -7.07 16.06
CA VAL A 145 -8.96 -6.99 14.60
C VAL A 145 -10.33 -6.45 14.24
N ASP A 146 -10.37 -5.31 13.56
CA ASP A 146 -11.58 -4.69 13.04
C ASP A 146 -11.75 -5.05 11.57
N ALA A 147 -12.91 -5.54 11.18
CA ALA A 147 -13.28 -5.87 9.81
C ALA A 147 -14.42 -4.95 9.35
N TYR A 148 -14.26 -4.34 8.18
CA TYR A 148 -15.29 -3.52 7.53
C TYR A 148 -15.77 -4.21 6.27
N ASP A 149 -17.07 -4.38 6.14
CA ASP A 149 -17.71 -4.91 4.94
C ASP A 149 -17.93 -3.81 3.86
N ALA A 150 -18.47 -4.21 2.71
CA ALA A 150 -18.77 -3.29 1.61
C ALA A 150 -19.88 -2.28 1.91
N SER A 151 -20.62 -2.44 3.01
CA SER A 151 -21.60 -1.48 3.55
C SER A 151 -20.98 -0.52 4.54
N LEU A 152 -19.66 -0.65 4.81
CA LEU A 152 -18.91 0.07 5.84
C LEU A 152 -19.36 -0.27 7.26
N THR A 153 -20.00 -1.41 7.45
CA THR A 153 -20.34 -1.94 8.78
C THR A 153 -19.11 -2.57 9.41
N ARG A 154 -18.76 -2.13 10.63
CA ARG A 154 -17.65 -2.71 11.39
C ARG A 154 -18.10 -3.93 12.19
N SER A 155 -17.34 -4.99 12.11
CA SER A 155 -17.42 -6.17 12.99
C SER A 155 -16.06 -6.46 13.61
N ALA A 156 -16.03 -7.20 14.71
CA ALA A 156 -14.80 -7.72 15.28
C ALA A 156 -14.49 -9.07 14.63
N ALA A 157 -13.25 -9.28 14.20
CA ALA A 157 -12.74 -10.59 13.85
C ALA A 157 -12.04 -11.23 15.06
N HIS A 158 -11.60 -12.49 14.90
CA HIS A 158 -10.84 -13.18 15.94
C HIS A 158 -9.64 -12.34 16.38
N ILE A 159 -9.41 -12.22 17.68
CA ILE A 159 -8.29 -11.46 18.23
C ILE A 159 -6.96 -12.19 17.98
N ILE A 160 -5.93 -11.44 17.68
CA ILE A 160 -4.54 -11.91 17.56
C ILE A 160 -3.82 -11.79 18.90
N GLY A 161 -2.63 -12.35 19.03
CA GLY A 161 -1.71 -11.94 20.09
C GLY A 161 -1.42 -10.44 19.97
N ALA A 162 -1.34 -9.74 21.09
CA ALA A 162 -1.06 -8.29 21.09
C ALA A 162 0.27 -8.01 20.37
N THR A 163 0.21 -7.33 19.23
CA THR A 163 1.38 -7.04 18.38
C THR A 163 1.21 -5.73 17.63
N ALA A 164 2.28 -4.95 17.55
CA ALA A 164 2.39 -3.73 16.75
C ALA A 164 3.50 -3.87 15.68
N ALA A 165 3.62 -2.90 14.77
CA ALA A 165 4.61 -2.91 13.69
C ALA A 165 4.52 -4.16 12.79
N ILE A 166 3.29 -4.63 12.52
CA ILE A 166 2.95 -5.83 11.76
C ILE A 166 2.95 -5.51 10.26
N GLY A 167 3.31 -6.49 9.41
CA GLY A 167 3.09 -6.45 7.97
C GLY A 167 1.75 -7.06 7.56
N GLY A 168 1.15 -6.54 6.49
CA GLY A 168 -0.09 -7.08 5.92
C GLY A 168 0.05 -7.36 4.42
N ALA A 169 -0.47 -8.48 3.93
CA ALA A 169 -0.56 -8.83 2.51
C ALA A 169 -1.73 -9.80 2.28
N ALA A 170 -2.13 -9.98 1.02
CA ALA A 170 -3.17 -10.94 0.65
C ALA A 170 -2.64 -11.99 -0.32
N VAL A 171 -3.13 -13.23 -0.23
CA VAL A 171 -2.87 -14.30 -1.19
C VAL A 171 -4.06 -15.23 -1.29
N GLY A 172 -4.49 -15.51 -2.52
CA GLY A 172 -5.66 -16.36 -2.74
C GLY A 172 -6.88 -15.83 -1.98
N ASN A 173 -7.42 -16.65 -1.09
CA ASN A 173 -8.57 -16.31 -0.25
C ASN A 173 -8.17 -15.87 1.17
N TYR A 174 -6.94 -15.41 1.38
CA TYR A 174 -6.45 -15.04 2.70
C TYR A 174 -5.88 -13.62 2.77
N ALA A 175 -6.21 -12.91 3.85
CA ALA A 175 -5.45 -11.77 4.36
C ALA A 175 -4.46 -12.30 5.40
N LEU A 176 -3.17 -12.01 5.23
CA LEU A 176 -2.11 -12.43 6.14
C LEU A 176 -1.55 -11.23 6.91
N PHE A 177 -1.28 -11.46 8.18
CA PHE A 177 -0.63 -10.51 9.08
C PHE A 177 0.60 -11.19 9.69
N ALA A 178 1.79 -10.59 9.51
CA ALA A 178 3.05 -11.26 9.80
C ALA A 178 4.01 -10.41 10.62
N GLY A 179 4.70 -11.06 11.56
CA GLY A 179 5.70 -10.46 12.42
C GLY A 179 5.13 -9.47 13.41
N GLY A 180 5.94 -8.51 13.82
CA GLY A 180 5.56 -7.46 14.76
C GLY A 180 6.35 -7.51 16.06
N THR A 181 6.03 -6.60 16.98
CA THR A 181 6.57 -6.53 18.32
C THR A 181 5.46 -6.56 19.35
N PHE A 182 5.72 -7.15 20.52
CA PHE A 182 4.80 -7.19 21.64
C PHE A 182 5.25 -6.28 22.82
N TYR A 183 6.29 -5.47 22.60
CA TYR A 183 6.79 -4.44 23.55
C TYR A 183 7.06 -3.12 22.83
N GLU A 184 7.28 -2.06 23.60
CA GLU A 184 7.55 -0.70 23.13
C GLU A 184 8.76 -0.62 22.19
N GLN A 185 9.85 -1.27 22.58
CA GLN A 185 11.10 -1.27 21.81
C GLN A 185 11.19 -2.50 20.92
N ILE A 186 11.67 -2.30 19.70
CA ILE A 186 11.93 -3.38 18.77
C ILE A 186 13.37 -3.85 18.97
N ASN A 187 13.52 -5.04 19.56
CA ASN A 187 14.79 -5.75 19.72
C ASN A 187 14.56 -7.26 19.50
N GLU A 188 15.63 -8.06 19.55
CA GLU A 188 15.56 -9.50 19.26
C GLU A 188 14.65 -10.28 20.21
N ASP A 189 14.50 -9.84 21.46
CA ASP A 189 13.66 -10.51 22.49
C ASP A 189 12.17 -10.14 22.36
N ASN A 190 11.86 -9.05 21.69
CA ASN A 190 10.52 -8.43 21.68
C ASN A 190 9.77 -8.61 20.35
N VAL A 191 10.37 -9.22 19.35
CA VAL A 191 9.75 -9.44 18.03
C VAL A 191 9.16 -10.83 17.90
N THR A 192 8.17 -10.96 17.03
CA THR A 192 7.51 -12.24 16.77
C THR A 192 7.68 -12.68 15.32
N SER A 193 7.62 -13.99 15.12
CA SER A 193 7.57 -14.63 13.80
C SER A 193 6.16 -15.06 13.37
N TYR A 194 5.13 -14.82 14.16
CA TYR A 194 3.77 -15.29 13.88
C TYR A 194 3.27 -14.79 12.53
N VAL A 195 2.53 -15.68 11.85
CA VAL A 195 1.80 -15.34 10.62
C VAL A 195 0.36 -15.82 10.81
N LEU A 196 -0.55 -14.86 10.79
CA LEU A 196 -1.96 -15.02 11.07
C LEU A 196 -2.74 -14.81 9.79
N ALA A 197 -3.70 -15.65 9.51
CA ALA A 197 -4.48 -15.63 8.29
C ALA A 197 -5.98 -15.57 8.58
N TYR A 198 -6.69 -14.75 7.81
CA TYR A 198 -8.15 -14.68 7.81
C TYR A 198 -8.64 -14.94 6.40
N ASP A 199 -9.59 -15.85 6.27
CA ASP A 199 -10.26 -16.11 4.99
C ASP A 199 -11.40 -15.12 4.72
N SER A 200 -12.07 -15.27 3.58
CA SER A 200 -13.21 -14.44 3.17
C SER A 200 -14.46 -14.58 4.06
N SER A 201 -14.49 -15.54 4.98
CA SER A 201 -15.53 -15.72 6.00
C SER A 201 -15.09 -15.19 7.37
N LEU A 202 -13.92 -14.52 7.44
CA LEU A 202 -13.25 -14.10 8.67
C LEU A 202 -12.87 -15.26 9.60
N THR A 203 -12.78 -16.50 9.06
CA THR A 203 -12.27 -17.63 9.80
C THR A 203 -10.77 -17.47 10.00
N PHE A 204 -10.34 -17.57 11.24
CA PHE A 204 -8.95 -17.44 11.64
C PHE A 204 -8.20 -18.77 11.52
N THR A 205 -6.98 -18.70 11.01
CA THR A 205 -6.01 -19.79 11.05
C THR A 205 -4.58 -19.24 11.17
N THR A 206 -3.62 -20.10 11.49
CA THR A 206 -2.20 -19.74 11.52
C THR A 206 -1.50 -20.33 10.30
N ALA A 207 -0.59 -19.56 9.69
CA ALA A 207 0.36 -20.07 8.70
C ALA A 207 1.70 -20.42 9.37
N PRO A 208 2.60 -21.16 8.70
CA PRO A 208 3.97 -21.36 9.16
C PRO A 208 4.63 -20.03 9.50
N TRP A 209 5.38 -19.97 10.58
CA TRP A 209 6.01 -18.76 11.08
C TRP A 209 7.01 -18.17 10.06
N LEU A 210 7.29 -16.88 10.15
CA LEU A 210 8.40 -16.26 9.43
C LEU A 210 9.72 -17.00 9.74
N SER A 211 10.63 -17.04 8.79
CA SER A 211 11.93 -17.69 8.97
C SER A 211 12.79 -17.04 10.06
N VAL A 212 12.56 -15.75 10.30
CA VAL A 212 13.20 -14.95 11.35
C VAL A 212 12.10 -14.07 12.00
N ALA A 213 12.04 -14.04 13.33
CA ALA A 213 11.17 -13.14 14.07
C ALA A 213 11.58 -11.68 13.80
N ARG A 214 10.64 -10.82 13.41
CA ARG A 214 10.93 -9.43 13.06
C ARG A 214 9.69 -8.55 12.98
N ALA A 215 9.87 -7.28 13.24
CA ALA A 215 8.86 -6.24 13.14
C ALA A 215 9.08 -5.35 11.89
N ASN A 216 8.13 -4.47 11.58
CA ASN A 216 8.18 -3.54 10.44
C ASN A 216 8.36 -4.20 9.07
N VAL A 217 7.97 -5.46 8.92
CA VAL A 217 7.98 -6.16 7.63
C VAL A 217 7.04 -5.48 6.64
N LYS A 218 7.40 -5.46 5.37
CA LYS A 218 6.53 -4.96 4.31
C LYS A 218 5.93 -6.11 3.53
N GLY A 219 4.61 -6.03 3.34
CA GLY A 219 3.87 -7.02 2.57
C GLY A 219 3.57 -6.54 1.15
N ALA A 220 3.69 -7.45 0.17
CA ALA A 220 3.22 -7.27 -1.20
C ALA A 220 2.77 -8.61 -1.76
N SER A 221 1.84 -8.58 -2.73
CA SER A 221 1.35 -9.78 -3.41
C SER A 221 1.90 -9.84 -4.84
N VAL A 222 2.28 -11.04 -5.31
CA VAL A 222 2.65 -11.25 -6.71
C VAL A 222 2.28 -12.67 -7.15
N GLY A 223 1.58 -12.80 -8.26
CA GLY A 223 1.09 -14.10 -8.71
C GLY A 223 0.29 -14.82 -7.62
N ASN A 224 0.75 -16.00 -7.23
CA ASN A 224 0.14 -16.82 -6.18
C ASN A 224 0.83 -16.68 -4.83
N TYR A 225 1.56 -15.60 -4.58
CA TYR A 225 2.30 -15.38 -3.34
C TYR A 225 2.00 -14.05 -2.67
N ALA A 226 1.94 -14.09 -1.32
CA ALA A 226 2.14 -12.93 -0.45
C ALA A 226 3.59 -12.96 0.04
N LEU A 227 4.34 -11.88 -0.18
CA LEU A 227 5.72 -11.72 0.27
C LEU A 227 5.77 -10.81 1.48
N PHE A 228 6.61 -11.20 2.46
CA PHE A 228 6.94 -10.39 3.62
C PHE A 228 8.45 -10.16 3.64
N ALA A 229 8.87 -8.92 3.38
CA ALA A 229 10.25 -8.57 3.12
C ALA A 229 10.81 -7.59 4.13
N GLY A 230 12.09 -7.72 4.45
CA GLY A 230 12.82 -6.85 5.34
C GLY A 230 12.30 -6.86 6.77
N GLY A 231 12.32 -5.71 7.41
CA GLY A 231 11.97 -5.53 8.83
C GLY A 231 13.20 -5.46 9.72
N GLN A 232 13.02 -5.62 11.03
CA GLN A 232 14.10 -5.51 12.01
C GLN A 232 13.88 -6.42 13.23
N THR A 233 15.00 -6.86 13.83
CA THR A 233 15.10 -7.65 15.06
C THR A 233 15.97 -6.95 16.12
N GLY A 234 16.02 -5.64 16.11
CA GLY A 234 17.10 -4.84 16.70
C GLY A 234 18.00 -4.30 15.59
N ALA A 235 18.55 -5.17 14.74
CA ALA A 235 19.16 -4.79 13.46
C ALA A 235 18.17 -4.97 12.30
N PHE A 236 18.40 -4.27 11.19
CA PHE A 236 17.58 -4.43 9.98
C PHE A 236 17.89 -5.74 9.26
N CYS A 237 16.85 -6.37 8.71
CA CYS A 237 16.91 -7.65 8.02
C CYS A 237 16.72 -7.51 6.51
N THR A 238 17.30 -8.44 5.76
CA THR A 238 17.06 -8.57 4.31
C THR A 238 16.18 -9.76 3.94
N THR A 239 15.77 -10.57 4.90
CA THR A 239 15.00 -11.80 4.69
C THR A 239 13.66 -11.54 4.00
N VAL A 240 13.29 -12.46 3.10
CA VAL A 240 12.00 -12.45 2.39
C VAL A 240 11.34 -13.82 2.52
N ASP A 241 10.19 -13.85 3.18
CA ASP A 241 9.33 -15.03 3.25
C ASP A 241 8.14 -14.87 2.29
N ALA A 242 7.83 -15.92 1.54
CA ALA A 242 6.72 -15.97 0.60
C ALA A 242 5.72 -17.05 1.03
N TYR A 243 4.42 -16.73 1.00
CA TYR A 243 3.33 -17.64 1.34
C TYR A 243 2.42 -17.81 0.14
N ASN A 244 2.14 -19.05 -0.25
CA ASN A 244 1.17 -19.33 -1.31
C ASN A 244 -0.26 -19.42 -0.79
N ALA A 245 -1.23 -19.63 -1.69
CA ALA A 245 -2.65 -19.74 -1.34
C ALA A 245 -3.01 -20.98 -0.49
N SER A 246 -2.10 -21.96 -0.36
CA SER A 246 -2.22 -23.09 0.58
C SER A 246 -1.53 -22.80 1.91
N LEU A 247 -1.14 -21.55 2.17
CA LEU A 247 -0.41 -21.10 3.34
C LEU A 247 0.94 -21.81 3.54
N THR A 248 1.53 -22.37 2.48
CA THR A 248 2.89 -22.94 2.54
C THR A 248 3.92 -21.85 2.44
N ARG A 249 4.92 -21.85 3.34
CA ARG A 249 6.02 -20.87 3.33
C ARG A 249 7.18 -21.35 2.47
N THR A 250 7.74 -20.42 1.70
CA THR A 250 9.03 -20.55 0.98
C THR A 250 9.87 -19.31 1.29
N THR A 251 11.16 -19.46 1.45
CA THR A 251 12.08 -18.33 1.58
C THR A 251 12.55 -17.91 0.19
N ALA A 252 12.30 -16.65 -0.20
CA ALA A 252 12.78 -16.08 -1.46
C ALA A 252 14.19 -15.49 -1.30
N THR A 253 14.84 -15.16 -2.42
CA THR A 253 16.13 -14.46 -2.40
C THR A 253 16.04 -13.19 -1.57
N ALA A 254 17.00 -12.99 -0.66
CA ALA A 254 17.03 -11.84 0.24
C ALA A 254 17.08 -10.49 -0.50
N LEU A 255 16.61 -9.42 0.15
CA LEU A 255 16.78 -8.05 -0.35
C LEU A 255 18.25 -7.71 -0.54
N SER A 256 18.55 -6.84 -1.50
CA SER A 256 19.93 -6.41 -1.82
C SER A 256 20.53 -5.54 -0.72
N SER A 257 19.71 -4.87 0.06
CA SER A 257 20.13 -4.03 1.18
C SER A 257 19.09 -4.06 2.29
N VAL A 258 19.54 -3.85 3.52
CA VAL A 258 18.66 -3.60 4.67
C VAL A 258 17.93 -2.27 4.47
N ALA A 259 16.64 -2.25 4.76
CA ALA A 259 15.82 -1.07 4.55
C ALA A 259 14.99 -0.74 5.80
N ASN A 260 15.14 0.50 6.26
CA ASN A 260 14.24 1.10 7.23
C ASN A 260 13.11 1.81 6.49
N ASN A 261 11.88 1.73 7.04
CA ASN A 261 10.70 2.41 6.49
C ASN A 261 10.53 2.23 4.98
N SER A 262 10.71 1.00 4.50
CA SER A 262 10.47 0.62 3.11
C SER A 262 8.99 0.73 2.75
N ALA A 263 8.70 0.81 1.45
CA ALA A 263 7.36 0.70 0.91
C ALA A 263 7.30 -0.44 -0.11
N ALA A 264 6.11 -0.99 -0.32
CA ALA A 264 5.93 -2.05 -1.29
C ALA A 264 4.65 -1.84 -2.09
N ALA A 265 4.71 -2.17 -3.39
CA ALA A 265 3.56 -2.16 -4.29
C ALA A 265 3.69 -3.29 -5.32
N THR A 266 2.57 -3.61 -5.96
CA THR A 266 2.53 -4.61 -7.04
C THR A 266 2.15 -3.94 -8.34
N VAL A 267 2.82 -4.27 -9.45
CA VAL A 267 2.40 -3.86 -10.79
C VAL A 267 2.62 -4.98 -11.79
N GLY A 268 1.59 -5.29 -12.56
CA GLY A 268 1.65 -6.44 -13.47
C GLY A 268 2.00 -7.72 -12.72
N ASN A 269 3.10 -8.35 -13.10
CA ASN A 269 3.62 -9.58 -12.47
C ASN A 269 4.82 -9.33 -11.55
N HIS A 270 4.90 -8.15 -10.92
CA HIS A 270 6.04 -7.75 -10.09
C HIS A 270 5.59 -7.23 -8.73
N ALA A 271 6.16 -7.77 -7.64
CA ALA A 271 6.16 -7.15 -6.32
C ALA A 271 7.44 -6.33 -6.18
N ILE A 272 7.30 -5.05 -5.87
CA ILE A 272 8.38 -4.06 -5.81
C ILE A 272 8.57 -3.61 -4.38
N PHE A 273 9.78 -3.75 -3.86
CA PHE A 273 10.17 -3.30 -2.52
C PHE A 273 11.21 -2.19 -2.66
N VAL A 274 10.88 -1.00 -2.18
CA VAL A 274 11.78 0.15 -2.13
C VAL A 274 12.23 0.39 -0.71
N GLY A 275 13.47 0.82 -0.54
CA GLY A 275 14.08 1.05 0.77
C GLY A 275 14.88 2.35 0.79
N ASN A 276 16.04 2.33 1.47
CA ASN A 276 16.92 3.48 1.65
C ASN A 276 17.71 3.87 0.39
N THR A 277 17.49 3.20 -0.74
CA THR A 277 18.19 3.44 -2.00
C THR A 277 17.20 3.82 -3.09
N ALA A 278 17.67 4.40 -4.17
CA ALA A 278 16.87 4.66 -5.36
C ALA A 278 16.53 3.36 -6.13
N SER A 279 17.32 2.29 -5.92
CA SER A 279 17.08 0.97 -6.49
C SER A 279 16.07 0.20 -5.65
N ALA A 280 15.17 -0.53 -6.31
CA ALA A 280 14.21 -1.44 -5.72
C ALA A 280 14.60 -2.88 -5.98
N ASP A 281 14.25 -3.77 -5.04
CA ASP A 281 14.22 -5.20 -5.26
C ASP A 281 12.84 -5.62 -5.76
N ILE A 282 12.83 -6.42 -6.83
CA ILE A 282 11.62 -6.76 -7.59
C ILE A 282 11.53 -8.27 -7.71
N TYR A 283 10.41 -8.84 -7.31
CA TYR A 283 10.13 -10.27 -7.39
C TYR A 283 9.02 -10.52 -8.39
N ASP A 284 9.23 -11.46 -9.29
CA ASP A 284 8.18 -11.95 -10.19
C ASP A 284 7.35 -13.08 -9.55
N ALA A 285 6.32 -13.57 -10.26
CA ALA A 285 5.47 -14.67 -9.79
C ALA A 285 6.20 -16.02 -9.65
N SER A 286 7.44 -16.14 -10.11
CA SER A 286 8.32 -17.29 -9.89
C SER A 286 9.26 -17.09 -8.71
N LEU A 287 9.12 -15.96 -7.97
CA LEU A 287 10.01 -15.51 -6.89
C LEU A 287 11.44 -15.22 -7.38
N THR A 288 11.63 -15.02 -8.69
CA THR A 288 12.92 -14.58 -9.25
C THR A 288 13.12 -13.11 -8.92
N LYS A 289 14.26 -12.79 -8.31
CA LYS A 289 14.62 -11.43 -7.93
C LYS A 289 15.39 -10.71 -9.04
N THR A 290 15.00 -9.48 -9.32
CA THR A 290 15.72 -8.51 -10.13
C THR A 290 15.79 -7.17 -9.38
N SER A 291 16.52 -6.19 -9.91
CA SER A 291 16.62 -4.86 -9.34
C SER A 291 16.51 -3.79 -10.43
N ALA A 292 15.87 -2.68 -10.12
CA ALA A 292 15.77 -1.53 -11.01
C ALA A 292 15.73 -0.21 -10.22
N ALA A 293 16.16 0.89 -10.86
CA ALA A 293 16.06 2.24 -10.28
C ALA A 293 14.60 2.75 -10.39
N ILE A 294 13.82 2.52 -9.35
CA ILE A 294 12.39 2.89 -9.28
C ILE A 294 12.17 4.29 -8.68
N LEU A 295 13.03 4.71 -7.76
CA LEU A 295 12.94 6.05 -7.20
C LEU A 295 13.88 7.03 -7.91
N SER A 296 13.47 8.29 -8.03
CA SER A 296 14.30 9.39 -8.56
C SER A 296 15.46 9.72 -7.63
N THR A 297 15.21 9.61 -6.33
CA THR A 297 16.19 9.78 -5.25
C THR A 297 15.87 8.81 -4.12
N ALA A 298 16.89 8.43 -3.35
CA ALA A 298 16.71 7.62 -2.14
C ALA A 298 15.86 8.38 -1.11
N ARG A 299 14.79 7.74 -0.63
CA ARG A 299 13.85 8.30 0.36
C ARG A 299 13.30 7.19 1.25
N THR A 300 12.92 7.55 2.47
CA THR A 300 12.23 6.68 3.44
C THR A 300 10.86 7.24 3.80
N GLY A 301 10.05 6.51 4.56
CA GLY A 301 8.71 6.94 4.95
C GLY A 301 7.74 7.06 3.78
N LEU A 302 8.00 6.33 2.69
CA LEU A 302 7.16 6.34 1.51
C LEU A 302 5.86 5.57 1.74
N ALA A 303 4.78 6.08 1.15
CA ALA A 303 3.55 5.32 0.91
C ALA A 303 3.56 4.77 -0.52
N ALA A 304 2.92 3.60 -0.70
CA ALA A 304 2.84 3.00 -2.03
C ALA A 304 1.49 2.34 -2.27
N THR A 305 1.03 2.41 -3.51
CA THR A 305 -0.17 1.72 -3.99
C THR A 305 -0.10 1.55 -5.51
N THR A 306 -1.08 0.86 -6.09
CA THR A 306 -1.14 0.58 -7.52
C THR A 306 -2.42 1.15 -8.11
N VAL A 307 -2.36 1.77 -9.28
CA VAL A 307 -3.56 2.15 -10.04
C VAL A 307 -3.37 1.83 -11.53
N GLY A 308 -4.33 1.11 -12.10
CA GLY A 308 -4.21 0.63 -13.47
C GLY A 308 -2.94 -0.22 -13.65
N ASP A 309 -2.08 0.21 -14.55
CA ASP A 309 -0.82 -0.48 -14.87
C ASP A 309 0.40 0.18 -14.19
N TYR A 310 0.21 0.95 -13.12
CA TYR A 310 1.29 1.70 -12.45
C TYR A 310 1.37 1.41 -10.97
N ALA A 311 2.58 1.11 -10.47
CA ALA A 311 2.92 1.21 -9.05
C ALA A 311 3.40 2.64 -8.77
N ILE A 312 2.92 3.24 -7.68
CA ILE A 312 3.23 4.62 -7.28
C ILE A 312 3.86 4.58 -5.89
N PHE A 313 4.96 5.32 -5.73
CA PHE A 313 5.71 5.51 -4.49
C PHE A 313 5.78 7.01 -4.18
N SER A 314 5.07 7.47 -3.16
CA SER A 314 4.95 8.89 -2.85
C SER A 314 5.46 9.24 -1.47
N GLY A 315 6.15 10.38 -1.35
CA GLY A 315 6.67 10.97 -0.12
C GLY A 315 7.74 12.00 -0.41
N GLY A 316 7.86 13.01 0.48
CA GLY A 316 8.88 14.06 0.35
C GLY A 316 8.73 14.96 -0.88
N GLY A 317 7.50 15.22 -1.34
CA GLY A 317 7.24 16.15 -2.44
C GLY A 317 7.36 15.56 -3.86
N VAL A 318 7.59 14.24 -3.97
CA VAL A 318 7.70 13.55 -5.26
C VAL A 318 6.91 12.24 -5.23
N ALA A 319 6.17 11.97 -6.28
CA ALA A 319 5.62 10.67 -6.58
C ALA A 319 6.40 10.05 -7.75
N ASP A 320 7.19 9.01 -7.47
CA ASP A 320 7.78 8.16 -8.47
C ASP A 320 6.81 7.03 -8.81
N PHE A 321 6.76 6.65 -10.07
CA PHE A 321 5.93 5.55 -10.51
C PHE A 321 6.60 4.76 -11.63
N CYS A 322 6.25 3.49 -11.73
CA CYS A 322 6.67 2.65 -12.84
C CYS A 322 5.50 1.82 -13.39
N ASP A 323 5.59 1.49 -14.66
CA ASP A 323 4.67 0.56 -15.32
C ASP A 323 5.12 -0.91 -15.13
N ALA A 324 4.34 -1.85 -15.69
CA ALA A 324 4.67 -3.27 -15.65
C ALA A 324 5.95 -3.65 -16.42
N SER A 325 6.51 -2.75 -17.25
CA SER A 325 7.82 -2.92 -17.88
C SER A 325 8.96 -2.33 -17.02
N LEU A 326 8.65 -1.87 -15.81
CA LEU A 326 9.56 -1.23 -14.86
C LEU A 326 10.16 0.09 -15.39
N THR A 327 9.49 0.70 -16.37
CA THR A 327 9.87 2.03 -16.88
C THR A 327 9.42 3.08 -15.87
N ARG A 328 10.40 3.80 -15.29
CA ARG A 328 10.17 4.83 -14.28
C ARG A 328 9.83 6.18 -14.88
N SER A 329 8.93 6.87 -14.20
CA SER A 329 8.66 8.31 -14.36
C SER A 329 8.39 8.95 -13.00
N SER A 330 8.30 10.27 -12.92
CA SER A 330 8.02 11.01 -11.68
C SER A 330 7.11 12.19 -11.92
N ILE A 331 6.31 12.51 -10.91
CA ILE A 331 5.45 13.71 -10.91
C ILE A 331 5.68 14.44 -9.58
N GLY A 332 5.86 15.75 -9.64
CA GLY A 332 5.84 16.59 -8.44
C GLY A 332 4.46 16.51 -7.76
N THR A 333 4.45 16.43 -6.45
CA THR A 333 3.25 16.37 -5.62
C THR A 333 3.15 17.60 -4.73
N SER A 334 1.93 17.99 -4.36
CA SER A 334 1.72 19.04 -3.34
C SER A 334 1.93 18.51 -1.92
N MET A 335 1.95 17.19 -1.75
CA MET A 335 2.17 16.55 -0.46
C MET A 335 3.65 16.33 -0.21
N THR A 336 4.23 17.11 0.69
CA THR A 336 5.63 16.99 1.12
C THR A 336 5.82 15.98 2.26
N GLY A 337 4.72 15.39 2.74
CA GLY A 337 4.71 14.48 3.89
C GLY A 337 5.32 13.11 3.63
N TYR A 338 5.64 12.44 4.73
CA TYR A 338 6.06 11.05 4.85
C TYR A 338 5.03 10.27 5.66
N ASP A 339 5.13 8.95 5.69
CA ASP A 339 4.27 8.05 6.48
C ASP A 339 2.76 8.24 6.22
N MET A 340 2.42 8.55 4.97
CA MET A 340 1.04 8.64 4.48
C MET A 340 0.37 7.27 4.46
N GLY A 341 -0.97 7.25 4.52
CA GLY A 341 -1.75 6.10 4.07
C GLY A 341 -1.90 6.10 2.55
N ALA A 342 -1.91 4.92 1.92
CA ALA A 342 -2.16 4.80 0.48
C ALA A 342 -3.11 3.64 0.17
N ALA A 343 -4.06 3.88 -0.72
CA ALA A 343 -5.01 2.88 -1.20
C ALA A 343 -5.51 3.21 -2.60
N THR A 344 -6.02 2.20 -3.30
CA THR A 344 -6.61 2.36 -4.63
C THR A 344 -8.10 2.10 -4.57
N ILE A 345 -8.89 2.91 -5.27
CA ILE A 345 -10.31 2.67 -5.46
C ILE A 345 -10.74 3.00 -6.89
N GLY A 346 -11.24 1.98 -7.60
CA GLY A 346 -11.57 2.11 -9.01
C GLY A 346 -10.36 2.58 -9.83
N ASP A 347 -10.49 3.74 -10.44
CA ASP A 347 -9.47 4.34 -11.30
C ASP A 347 -8.53 5.30 -10.57
N TYR A 348 -8.58 5.34 -9.24
CA TYR A 348 -7.87 6.32 -8.43
C TYR A 348 -6.94 5.68 -7.41
N ALA A 349 -5.70 6.17 -7.35
CA ALA A 349 -4.80 5.97 -6.23
C ALA A 349 -4.88 7.19 -5.32
N LEU A 350 -5.12 6.97 -4.03
CA LEU A 350 -5.22 8.01 -3.01
C LEU A 350 -4.04 7.91 -2.05
N PHE A 351 -3.44 9.05 -1.76
CA PHE A 351 -2.42 9.22 -0.73
C PHE A 351 -2.94 10.22 0.28
N ALA A 352 -2.98 9.85 1.55
CA ALA A 352 -3.70 10.60 2.57
C ALA A 352 -2.84 10.86 3.82
N GLY A 353 -2.94 12.08 4.36
CA GLY A 353 -2.28 12.48 5.58
C GLY A 353 -0.75 12.55 5.47
N GLY A 354 -0.06 12.05 6.48
CA GLY A 354 1.40 12.12 6.57
C GLY A 354 1.89 13.29 7.41
N HIS A 355 3.20 13.43 7.53
CA HIS A 355 3.82 14.52 8.30
C HIS A 355 5.09 15.07 7.64
N SER A 356 5.48 16.29 8.01
CA SER A 356 6.81 16.86 7.76
C SER A 356 7.27 17.56 9.02
N GLY A 357 8.36 17.07 9.62
CA GLY A 357 8.71 17.46 10.99
C GLY A 357 7.57 17.13 11.94
N ASP A 358 7.17 18.10 12.77
CA ASP A 358 6.07 17.95 13.73
C ASP A 358 4.69 18.32 13.16
N THR A 359 4.61 18.70 11.89
CA THR A 359 3.35 19.06 11.23
C THR A 359 2.71 17.86 10.58
N ASN A 360 1.49 17.49 11.03
CA ASN A 360 0.66 16.50 10.37
C ASN A 360 -0.23 17.14 9.31
N TYR A 361 -0.57 16.36 8.28
CA TYR A 361 -1.46 16.75 7.18
C TYR A 361 -2.78 15.97 7.22
N ASP A 362 -3.82 16.58 6.69
CA ASP A 362 -5.14 15.97 6.45
C ASP A 362 -5.47 15.88 4.96
N SER A 363 -4.61 16.39 4.09
CA SER A 363 -4.80 16.40 2.64
C SER A 363 -4.82 14.99 2.06
N VAL A 364 -5.58 14.83 0.97
CA VAL A 364 -5.70 13.58 0.22
C VAL A 364 -5.44 13.86 -1.25
N GLU A 365 -4.29 13.43 -1.74
CA GLU A 365 -3.92 13.58 -3.14
C GLU A 365 -4.33 12.37 -3.95
N VAL A 366 -4.75 12.60 -5.19
CA VAL A 366 -5.34 11.59 -6.06
C VAL A 366 -4.59 11.53 -7.39
N TYR A 367 -4.28 10.30 -7.81
CA TYR A 367 -3.73 9.99 -9.12
C TYR A 367 -4.67 9.08 -9.89
N THR A 368 -4.64 9.15 -11.24
CA THR A 368 -5.42 8.30 -12.15
C THR A 368 -4.57 7.86 -13.33
N ALA A 369 -4.82 6.64 -13.82
CA ALA A 369 -4.16 6.06 -14.99
C ALA A 369 -5.12 5.93 -16.18
#